data_f858daeef814178d4eadc69eb2b9059c
#
_entry.id   f858daeef814178d4eadc69eb2b9059c
#
_cell.length_a   1.000
_cell.length_b   1.000
_cell.length_c   1.000
_cell.angle_alpha   90.00
_cell.angle_beta   90.00
_cell.angle_gamma   90.00
#
_symmetry.space_group_name_H-M   'P 1'
#
loop_
_entity.id
_entity.type
_entity.pdbx_description
1 polymer ?
#
loop_
_entity_poly.entity_id
_entity_poly.type
_entity_poly.pdbx_seq_one_letter_code
_entity_poly.pdbx_strand_id
1 'polypeptide(L)'
;MKLSLLDNGVDSLKATYNSLEDIKYLLEGVEHKVKDAILSLYHANEILLKLLLQQRAECLAFVDINAFMNAKEEMYKKGENNVFEAKPNLQTIGFTEAVRRLELLCDIEVCSRLKRSLEYLRKKRNQIMHYEIVLSEEEFKALVVKLSNCYEYTIRFFSRHIDNLGSLVEDARFELIEEEPDVEAMYDDAYTDFLAEMGEQ
;
A
#
# COMPACT_ATOMS: atom_id res chain seq x y z
N MET A 1 -8.87 10.38 -11.57
CA MET A 1 -7.82 9.67 -10.80
C MET A 1 -8.00 8.17 -11.02
N LYS A 2 -6.95 7.42 -11.34
CA LYS A 2 -6.99 5.96 -11.47
C LYS A 2 -5.96 5.39 -10.50
N LEU A 3 -6.38 4.49 -9.63
CA LEU A 3 -5.52 3.76 -8.70
C LEU A 3 -5.67 2.27 -9.02
N SER A 4 -4.66 1.66 -9.63
CA SER A 4 -4.66 0.22 -9.91
C SER A 4 -4.33 -0.58 -8.65
N LEU A 5 -4.51 -1.92 -8.70
CA LEU A 5 -4.05 -2.79 -7.60
C LEU A 5 -2.53 -2.69 -7.41
N LEU A 6 -1.78 -2.53 -8.50
CA LEU A 6 -0.33 -2.36 -8.42
C LEU A 6 0.01 -1.05 -7.71
N ASP A 7 -0.55 0.07 -8.14
CA ASP A 7 -0.30 1.39 -7.52
C ASP A 7 -0.66 1.39 -6.04
N ASN A 8 -1.81 0.81 -5.68
CA ASN A 8 -2.27 0.71 -4.29
C ASN A 8 -1.35 -0.18 -3.43
N GLY A 9 -0.91 -1.32 -3.98
CA GLY A 9 0.02 -2.21 -3.29
C GLY A 9 1.40 -1.57 -3.09
N VAL A 10 1.92 -0.91 -4.11
CA VAL A 10 3.21 -0.19 -4.09
C VAL A 10 3.16 1.00 -3.12
N ASP A 11 2.10 1.81 -3.16
CA ASP A 11 1.87 2.90 -2.21
C ASP A 11 1.90 2.38 -0.75
N SER A 12 1.25 1.26 -0.50
CA SER A 12 1.22 0.65 0.83
C SER A 12 2.57 0.08 1.25
N LEU A 13 3.39 -0.45 0.31
CA LEU A 13 4.77 -0.85 0.59
C LEU A 13 5.64 0.36 0.95
N LYS A 14 5.50 1.48 0.24
CA LYS A 14 6.22 2.72 0.55
C LYS A 14 5.81 3.28 1.91
N ALA A 15 4.50 3.28 2.22
CA ALA A 15 4.00 3.67 3.54
C ALA A 15 4.62 2.83 4.66
N THR A 16 4.71 1.51 4.44
CA THR A 16 5.35 0.59 5.38
C THR A 16 6.81 0.93 5.58
N TYR A 17 7.55 1.12 4.49
CA TYR A 17 8.96 1.48 4.53
C TYR A 17 9.18 2.76 5.34
N ASN A 18 8.45 3.83 5.00
CA ASN A 18 8.55 5.11 5.70
C ASN A 18 8.26 4.97 7.20
N SER A 19 7.19 4.22 7.56
CA SER A 19 6.84 3.99 8.97
C SER A 19 7.93 3.22 9.72
N LEU A 20 8.57 2.22 9.08
CA LEU A 20 9.66 1.46 9.68
C LEU A 20 10.94 2.29 9.84
N GLU A 21 11.23 3.19 8.89
CA GLU A 21 12.35 4.14 9.02
C GLU A 21 12.08 5.14 10.13
N ASP A 22 10.90 5.75 10.17
CA ASP A 22 10.53 6.74 11.20
C ASP A 22 10.69 6.18 12.63
N ILE A 23 10.33 4.92 12.86
CA ILE A 23 10.47 4.24 14.17
C ILE A 23 11.91 4.34 14.72
N LYS A 24 12.93 4.39 13.87
CA LYS A 24 14.34 4.44 14.27
C LYS A 24 14.75 5.77 14.90
N TYR A 25 14.03 6.84 14.59
CA TYR A 25 14.40 8.22 14.93
C TYR A 25 13.42 8.91 15.89
N LEU A 26 12.23 8.35 16.08
CA LEU A 26 11.20 8.93 16.96
C LEU A 26 11.53 8.68 18.44
N LEU A 27 11.42 9.76 19.23
CA LEU A 27 11.49 9.69 20.70
C LEU A 27 10.14 9.36 21.33
N GLU A 28 9.04 9.85 20.73
CA GLU A 28 7.66 9.67 21.20
C GLU A 28 6.74 9.35 20.00
N GLY A 29 5.59 8.73 20.25
CA GLY A 29 4.58 8.40 19.22
C GLY A 29 4.98 7.22 18.32
N VAL A 30 5.94 6.41 18.74
CA VAL A 30 6.45 5.24 17.98
C VAL A 30 5.34 4.22 17.73
N GLU A 31 4.39 4.10 18.68
CA GLU A 31 3.23 3.22 18.60
C GLU A 31 2.33 3.52 17.37
N HIS A 32 2.21 4.79 16.99
CA HIS A 32 1.45 5.19 15.79
C HIS A 32 2.12 4.65 14.53
N LYS A 33 3.44 4.77 14.42
CA LYS A 33 4.21 4.26 13.28
C LYS A 33 4.21 2.75 13.20
N VAL A 34 4.25 2.05 14.33
CA VAL A 34 4.10 0.59 14.35
C VAL A 34 2.71 0.16 13.88
N LYS A 35 1.66 0.84 14.32
CA LYS A 35 0.30 0.61 13.84
C LYS A 35 0.23 0.82 12.33
N ASP A 36 0.75 1.93 11.82
CA ASP A 36 0.74 2.25 10.39
C ASP A 36 1.52 1.21 9.58
N ALA A 37 2.70 0.80 10.05
CA ALA A 37 3.50 -0.25 9.41
C ALA A 37 2.74 -1.59 9.35
N ILE A 38 2.03 -1.98 10.42
CA ILE A 38 1.25 -3.23 10.45
C ILE A 38 0.11 -3.16 9.43
N LEU A 39 -0.64 -2.06 9.42
CA LEU A 39 -1.82 -1.93 8.56
C LEU A 39 -1.42 -1.82 7.09
N SER A 40 -0.42 -1.00 6.76
CA SER A 40 0.05 -0.82 5.38
C SER A 40 0.72 -2.08 4.84
N LEU A 41 1.56 -2.77 5.63
CA LEU A 41 2.19 -4.03 5.20
C LEU A 41 1.16 -5.14 4.97
N TYR A 42 0.15 -5.24 5.85
CA TYR A 42 -0.94 -6.20 5.66
C TYR A 42 -1.72 -5.90 4.38
N HIS A 43 -2.09 -4.63 4.19
CA HIS A 43 -2.82 -4.19 3.01
C HIS A 43 -2.03 -4.42 1.72
N ALA A 44 -0.75 -4.05 1.69
CA ALA A 44 0.14 -4.28 0.55
C ALA A 44 0.15 -5.76 0.14
N ASN A 45 0.37 -6.66 1.10
CA ASN A 45 0.39 -8.10 0.82
C ASN A 45 -0.96 -8.60 0.31
N GLU A 46 -2.07 -8.18 0.91
CA GLU A 46 -3.41 -8.60 0.47
C GLU A 46 -3.70 -8.16 -0.97
N ILE A 47 -3.40 -6.91 -1.32
CA ILE A 47 -3.63 -6.35 -2.65
C ILE A 47 -2.72 -6.99 -3.69
N LEU A 48 -1.42 -7.13 -3.40
CA LEU A 48 -0.46 -7.69 -4.36
C LEU A 48 -0.68 -9.20 -4.60
N LEU A 49 -1.11 -9.96 -3.59
CA LEU A 49 -1.52 -11.36 -3.79
C LEU A 49 -2.75 -11.44 -4.73
N LYS A 50 -3.73 -10.55 -4.55
CA LYS A 50 -4.89 -10.46 -5.46
C LYS A 50 -4.47 -10.04 -6.87
N LEU A 51 -3.51 -9.14 -7.02
CA LEU A 51 -2.94 -8.76 -8.30
C LEU A 51 -2.36 -9.97 -9.04
N LEU A 52 -1.54 -10.78 -8.37
CA LEU A 52 -0.97 -11.99 -8.98
C LEU A 52 -2.04 -12.99 -9.42
N LEU A 53 -3.10 -13.14 -8.63
CA LEU A 53 -4.25 -13.98 -9.01
C LEU A 53 -4.97 -13.42 -10.23
N GLN A 54 -5.22 -12.11 -10.29
CA GLN A 54 -5.90 -11.48 -11.40
C GLN A 54 -5.10 -11.53 -12.70
N GLN A 55 -3.77 -11.53 -12.63
CA GLN A 55 -2.90 -11.72 -13.79
C GLN A 55 -3.08 -13.12 -14.44
N ARG A 56 -3.51 -14.11 -13.67
CA ARG A 56 -3.87 -15.44 -14.21
C ARG A 56 -5.31 -15.50 -14.69
N ALA A 57 -6.24 -15.13 -13.84
CA ALA A 57 -7.64 -14.98 -14.18
C ALA A 57 -8.34 -14.07 -13.16
N GLU A 58 -9.04 -13.05 -13.63
CA GLU A 58 -9.68 -12.03 -12.80
C GLU A 58 -10.60 -12.64 -11.71
N CYS A 59 -11.34 -13.72 -12.07
CA CYS A 59 -12.25 -14.40 -11.15
C CYS A 59 -11.57 -15.03 -9.93
N LEU A 60 -10.27 -15.29 -9.97
CA LEU A 60 -9.54 -15.90 -8.86
C LEU A 60 -9.42 -14.98 -7.63
N ALA A 61 -9.63 -13.68 -7.80
CA ALA A 61 -9.64 -12.73 -6.69
C ALA A 61 -11.00 -12.66 -5.95
N PHE A 62 -12.03 -13.39 -6.41
CA PHE A 62 -13.38 -13.31 -5.85
C PHE A 62 -13.76 -14.58 -5.09
N VAL A 63 -14.61 -14.42 -4.07
CA VAL A 63 -15.06 -15.55 -3.22
C VAL A 63 -15.88 -16.55 -4.05
N ASP A 64 -16.83 -16.03 -4.84
CA ASP A 64 -17.76 -16.82 -5.66
C ASP A 64 -17.57 -16.44 -7.14
N ILE A 65 -17.12 -17.44 -7.91
CA ILE A 65 -16.90 -17.27 -9.35
C ILE A 65 -18.21 -17.04 -10.11
N ASN A 66 -19.30 -17.67 -9.71
CA ASN A 66 -20.59 -17.46 -10.36
C ASN A 66 -21.12 -16.04 -10.09
N ALA A 67 -20.96 -15.56 -8.85
CA ALA A 67 -21.32 -14.18 -8.52
C ALA A 67 -20.48 -13.17 -9.32
N PHE A 68 -19.20 -13.44 -9.53
CA PHE A 68 -18.34 -12.63 -10.39
C PHE A 68 -18.79 -12.67 -11.85
N MET A 69 -19.09 -13.84 -12.41
CA MET A 69 -19.56 -13.96 -13.81
C MET A 69 -20.85 -13.17 -14.02
N ASN A 70 -21.81 -13.31 -13.11
CA ASN A 70 -23.07 -12.55 -13.17
C ASN A 70 -22.83 -11.04 -13.08
N ALA A 71 -21.90 -10.58 -12.21
CA ALA A 71 -21.54 -9.17 -12.11
C ALA A 71 -20.88 -8.68 -13.41
N LYS A 72 -20.05 -9.51 -14.05
CA LYS A 72 -19.39 -9.18 -15.32
C LYS A 72 -20.38 -9.09 -16.49
N GLU A 73 -21.36 -9.97 -16.55
CA GLU A 73 -22.44 -9.90 -17.52
C GLU A 73 -23.27 -8.60 -17.33
N GLU A 74 -23.58 -8.27 -16.08
CA GLU A 74 -24.31 -7.04 -15.76
C GLU A 74 -23.53 -5.79 -16.12
N MET A 75 -22.22 -5.76 -15.79
CA MET A 75 -21.29 -4.71 -16.19
C MET A 75 -21.33 -4.46 -17.71
N TYR A 76 -21.23 -5.53 -18.53
CA TYR A 76 -21.31 -5.39 -19.99
C TYR A 76 -22.66 -4.88 -20.47
N LYS A 77 -23.78 -5.36 -19.89
CA LYS A 77 -25.13 -4.91 -20.24
C LYS A 77 -25.37 -3.43 -19.95
N LYS A 78 -24.77 -2.92 -18.87
CA LYS A 78 -24.91 -1.52 -18.44
C LYS A 78 -23.85 -0.59 -19.00
N GLY A 79 -22.78 -1.11 -19.61
CA GLY A 79 -21.64 -0.33 -20.08
C GLY A 79 -20.79 0.26 -18.94
N GLU A 80 -20.74 -0.40 -17.80
CA GLU A 80 -19.98 0.02 -16.63
C GLU A 80 -18.50 -0.37 -16.77
N ASN A 81 -17.60 0.31 -16.03
CA ASN A 81 -16.16 0.15 -16.19
C ASN A 81 -15.57 -0.99 -15.36
N ASN A 82 -16.25 -1.39 -14.28
CA ASN A 82 -15.79 -2.47 -13.41
C ASN A 82 -16.98 -3.23 -12.75
N VAL A 83 -16.69 -4.42 -12.26
CA VAL A 83 -17.70 -5.32 -11.69
C VAL A 83 -18.32 -4.80 -10.38
N PHE A 84 -17.64 -3.89 -9.66
CA PHE A 84 -18.17 -3.33 -8.42
C PHE A 84 -19.18 -2.20 -8.68
N GLU A 85 -19.12 -1.55 -9.85
CA GLU A 85 -20.17 -0.61 -10.28
C GLU A 85 -21.46 -1.37 -10.55
N ALA A 86 -21.35 -2.54 -11.20
CA ALA A 86 -22.51 -3.42 -11.46
C ALA A 86 -23.03 -4.08 -10.17
N LYS A 87 -22.12 -4.52 -9.29
CA LYS A 87 -22.45 -5.26 -8.07
C LYS A 87 -21.59 -4.83 -6.89
N PRO A 88 -21.93 -3.76 -6.16
CA PRO A 88 -21.12 -3.20 -5.09
C PRO A 88 -20.81 -4.16 -3.93
N ASN A 89 -21.67 -5.15 -3.71
CA ASN A 89 -21.52 -6.13 -2.61
C ASN A 89 -20.71 -7.38 -3.01
N LEU A 90 -20.07 -7.38 -4.18
CA LEU A 90 -19.24 -8.49 -4.63
C LEU A 90 -18.04 -8.66 -3.70
N GLN A 91 -17.84 -9.87 -3.19
CA GLN A 91 -16.81 -10.13 -2.20
C GLN A 91 -15.53 -10.67 -2.83
N THR A 92 -14.40 -10.07 -2.45
CA THR A 92 -13.07 -10.61 -2.77
C THR A 92 -12.60 -11.54 -1.67
N ILE A 93 -11.69 -12.48 -2.05
CA ILE A 93 -11.09 -13.41 -1.09
C ILE A 93 -10.20 -12.68 -0.09
N GLY A 94 -10.11 -13.25 1.11
CA GLY A 94 -9.14 -12.81 2.10
C GLY A 94 -7.75 -13.42 1.86
N PHE A 95 -6.82 -12.91 2.63
CA PHE A 95 -5.39 -13.20 2.54
C PHE A 95 -5.02 -14.70 2.50
N THR A 96 -5.56 -15.51 3.44
CA THR A 96 -5.23 -16.95 3.54
C THR A 96 -5.67 -17.71 2.29
N GLU A 97 -6.85 -17.39 1.77
CA GLU A 97 -7.36 -18.01 0.55
C GLU A 97 -6.57 -17.54 -0.69
N ALA A 98 -6.09 -16.28 -0.70
CA ALA A 98 -5.25 -15.78 -1.78
C ALA A 98 -3.93 -16.58 -1.89
N VAL A 99 -3.25 -16.82 -0.77
CA VAL A 99 -2.04 -17.67 -0.75
C VAL A 99 -2.35 -19.09 -1.23
N ARG A 100 -3.44 -19.69 -0.74
CA ARG A 100 -3.84 -21.03 -1.16
C ARG A 100 -4.10 -21.12 -2.66
N ARG A 101 -4.80 -20.13 -3.25
CA ARG A 101 -5.08 -20.11 -4.69
C ARG A 101 -3.82 -19.88 -5.52
N LEU A 102 -2.89 -19.04 -5.08
CA LEU A 102 -1.61 -18.88 -5.76
C LEU A 102 -0.85 -20.20 -5.86
N GLU A 103 -0.80 -20.97 -4.79
CA GLU A 103 -0.09 -22.26 -4.79
C GLU A 103 -0.80 -23.35 -5.60
N LEU A 104 -2.13 -23.46 -5.46
CA LEU A 104 -2.87 -24.58 -6.04
C LEU A 104 -3.38 -24.32 -7.47
N LEU A 105 -3.59 -23.04 -7.85
CA LEU A 105 -4.20 -22.69 -9.13
C LEU A 105 -3.26 -21.91 -10.06
N CYS A 106 -2.20 -21.31 -9.50
CA CYS A 106 -1.26 -20.49 -10.27
C CYS A 106 0.16 -21.09 -10.31
N ASP A 107 0.42 -22.18 -9.58
CA ASP A 107 1.74 -22.81 -9.41
C ASP A 107 2.82 -21.83 -8.90
N ILE A 108 2.39 -20.85 -8.08
CA ILE A 108 3.28 -19.89 -7.44
C ILE A 108 3.50 -20.29 -5.99
N GLU A 109 4.69 -20.84 -5.70
CA GLU A 109 5.05 -21.25 -4.35
C GLU A 109 5.35 -20.06 -3.45
N VAL A 110 4.64 -19.96 -2.32
CA VAL A 110 4.91 -18.99 -1.26
C VAL A 110 5.78 -19.63 -0.18
N CYS A 111 7.03 -19.18 -0.04
CA CYS A 111 7.98 -19.82 0.88
C CYS A 111 7.47 -19.80 2.32
N SER A 112 7.85 -20.83 3.10
CA SER A 112 7.37 -21.04 4.47
C SER A 112 7.74 -19.89 5.44
N ARG A 113 8.83 -19.15 5.18
CA ARG A 113 9.21 -17.97 5.97
C ARG A 113 8.21 -16.83 5.77
N LEU A 114 7.88 -16.53 4.53
CA LEU A 114 6.88 -15.51 4.21
C LEU A 114 5.52 -15.89 4.79
N LYS A 115 5.04 -17.13 4.58
CA LYS A 115 3.76 -17.59 5.15
C LYS A 115 3.68 -17.37 6.68
N ARG A 116 4.73 -17.74 7.41
CA ARG A 116 4.76 -17.53 8.87
C ARG A 116 4.77 -16.06 9.26
N SER A 117 5.52 -15.23 8.54
CA SER A 117 5.56 -13.78 8.76
C SER A 117 4.21 -13.13 8.49
N LEU A 118 3.54 -13.55 7.42
CA LEU A 118 2.22 -13.06 7.04
C LEU A 118 1.13 -13.51 8.04
N GLU A 119 1.20 -14.73 8.55
CA GLU A 119 0.28 -15.19 9.59
C GLU A 119 0.48 -14.42 10.91
N TYR A 120 1.74 -14.12 11.27
CA TYR A 120 2.04 -13.26 12.40
C TYR A 120 1.48 -11.84 12.22
N LEU A 121 1.70 -11.25 11.04
CA LEU A 121 1.19 -9.94 10.66
C LEU A 121 -0.34 -9.89 10.74
N ARG A 122 -1.03 -10.90 10.21
CA ARG A 122 -2.49 -11.03 10.27
C ARG A 122 -3.00 -11.02 11.72
N LYS A 123 -2.35 -11.77 12.61
CA LYS A 123 -2.71 -11.80 14.04
C LYS A 123 -2.55 -10.43 14.68
N LYS A 124 -1.43 -9.73 14.41
CA LYS A 124 -1.17 -8.39 14.97
C LYS A 124 -2.14 -7.35 14.41
N ARG A 125 -2.42 -7.38 13.12
CA ARG A 125 -3.44 -6.52 12.49
C ARG A 125 -4.81 -6.72 13.14
N ASN A 126 -5.23 -7.98 13.34
CA ASN A 126 -6.53 -8.26 13.96
C ASN A 126 -6.60 -7.79 15.42
N GLN A 127 -5.50 -7.91 16.17
CA GLN A 127 -5.44 -7.36 17.53
C GLN A 127 -5.63 -5.84 17.52
N ILE A 128 -4.89 -5.12 16.67
CA ILE A 128 -4.98 -3.64 16.57
C ILE A 128 -6.38 -3.18 16.13
N MET A 129 -7.01 -3.90 15.22
CA MET A 129 -8.33 -3.50 14.69
C MET A 129 -9.49 -3.75 15.63
N HIS A 130 -9.36 -4.70 16.55
CA HIS A 130 -10.48 -5.18 17.34
C HIS A 130 -10.23 -5.17 18.85
N TYR A 131 -8.97 -4.96 19.28
CA TYR A 131 -8.58 -5.07 20.68
C TYR A 131 -7.44 -4.12 21.04
N GLU A 132 -7.14 -4.06 22.30
CA GLU A 132 -5.95 -3.41 22.87
C GLU A 132 -4.70 -4.28 22.67
N ILE A 133 -3.56 -3.65 22.40
CA ILE A 133 -2.24 -4.28 22.44
C ILE A 133 -1.43 -3.64 23.56
N VAL A 134 -1.04 -4.43 24.53
CA VAL A 134 -0.07 -4.05 25.56
C VAL A 134 1.19 -4.86 25.29
N LEU A 135 2.32 -4.18 25.13
CA LEU A 135 3.63 -4.80 24.85
C LEU A 135 4.65 -4.28 25.84
N SER A 136 5.48 -5.18 26.36
CA SER A 136 6.72 -4.78 27.04
C SER A 136 7.70 -4.17 26.02
N GLU A 137 8.74 -3.51 26.51
CA GLU A 137 9.78 -2.94 25.65
C GLU A 137 10.47 -4.00 24.78
N GLU A 138 10.71 -5.18 25.36
CA GLU A 138 11.32 -6.30 24.64
C GLU A 138 10.41 -6.87 23.55
N GLU A 139 9.12 -7.02 23.87
CA GLU A 139 8.11 -7.46 22.88
C GLU A 139 7.92 -6.44 21.76
N PHE A 140 8.00 -5.17 22.07
CA PHE A 140 7.97 -4.10 21.09
C PHE A 140 9.16 -4.17 20.13
N LYS A 141 10.40 -4.27 20.67
CA LYS A 141 11.61 -4.44 19.84
C LYS A 141 11.52 -5.69 18.96
N ALA A 142 11.04 -6.79 19.50
CA ALA A 142 10.84 -8.03 18.76
C ALA A 142 9.77 -7.89 17.66
N LEU A 143 8.71 -7.10 17.90
CA LEU A 143 7.68 -6.81 16.91
C LEU A 143 8.25 -6.01 15.73
N VAL A 144 9.02 -4.95 15.98
CA VAL A 144 9.65 -4.13 14.95
C VAL A 144 10.57 -4.98 14.06
N VAL A 145 11.42 -5.83 14.66
CA VAL A 145 12.29 -6.75 13.91
C VAL A 145 11.46 -7.71 13.04
N LYS A 146 10.37 -8.26 13.57
CA LYS A 146 9.49 -9.14 12.79
C LYS A 146 8.78 -8.43 11.65
N LEU A 147 8.40 -7.17 11.82
CA LEU A 147 7.81 -6.35 10.75
C LEU A 147 8.82 -6.07 9.65
N SER A 148 10.05 -5.66 10.00
CA SER A 148 11.14 -5.44 9.04
C SER A 148 11.45 -6.70 8.25
N ASN A 149 11.57 -7.84 8.89
CA ASN A 149 11.77 -9.13 8.22
C ASN A 149 10.59 -9.50 7.30
N CYS A 150 9.35 -9.24 7.73
CA CYS A 150 8.16 -9.48 6.93
C CYS A 150 8.16 -8.60 5.67
N TYR A 151 8.51 -7.33 5.80
CA TYR A 151 8.66 -6.39 4.69
C TYR A 151 9.70 -6.89 3.68
N GLU A 152 10.90 -7.28 4.12
CA GLU A 152 11.94 -7.81 3.24
C GLU A 152 11.52 -9.10 2.52
N TYR A 153 10.84 -10.03 3.21
CA TYR A 153 10.33 -11.25 2.58
C TYR A 153 9.23 -10.92 1.57
N THR A 154 8.41 -9.92 1.84
CA THR A 154 7.38 -9.41 0.94
C THR A 154 8.02 -8.84 -0.33
N ILE A 155 8.96 -7.91 -0.21
CA ILE A 155 9.69 -7.33 -1.36
C ILE A 155 10.35 -8.44 -2.18
N ARG A 156 11.10 -9.32 -1.53
CA ARG A 156 11.81 -10.43 -2.22
C ARG A 156 10.85 -11.38 -2.96
N PHE A 157 9.68 -11.63 -2.41
CA PHE A 157 8.68 -12.49 -3.06
C PHE A 157 8.07 -11.78 -4.28
N PHE A 158 7.54 -10.59 -4.10
CA PHE A 158 6.84 -9.90 -5.18
C PHE A 158 7.78 -9.42 -6.30
N SER A 159 9.05 -9.09 -6.03
CA SER A 159 10.04 -8.74 -7.06
C SER A 159 10.36 -9.88 -8.04
N ARG A 160 9.95 -11.10 -7.75
CA ARG A 160 10.05 -12.23 -8.68
C ARG A 160 8.88 -12.33 -9.66
N HIS A 161 7.81 -11.59 -9.39
CA HIS A 161 6.54 -11.68 -10.12
C HIS A 161 6.06 -10.33 -10.66
N ILE A 162 6.66 -9.24 -10.19
CA ILE A 162 6.34 -7.86 -10.59
C ILE A 162 7.64 -7.20 -11.00
N ASP A 163 7.74 -6.87 -12.28
CA ASP A 163 8.92 -6.22 -12.84
C ASP A 163 9.13 -4.83 -12.22
N ASN A 164 10.39 -4.50 -11.95
CA ASN A 164 10.81 -3.19 -11.42
C ASN A 164 10.14 -2.78 -10.10
N LEU A 165 9.64 -3.74 -9.29
CA LEU A 165 8.96 -3.44 -8.03
C LEU A 165 9.76 -2.49 -7.14
N GLY A 166 11.08 -2.65 -7.05
CA GLY A 166 11.97 -1.78 -6.26
C GLY A 166 11.84 -0.31 -6.66
N SER A 167 12.02 -0.01 -7.95
CA SER A 167 11.87 1.36 -8.47
C SER A 167 10.46 1.90 -8.28
N LEU A 168 9.44 1.06 -8.50
CA LEU A 168 8.05 1.47 -8.26
C LEU A 168 7.81 1.89 -6.80
N VAL A 169 8.42 1.17 -5.84
CA VAL A 169 8.31 1.52 -4.42
C VAL A 169 9.12 2.78 -4.09
N GLU A 170 10.28 2.98 -4.71
CA GLU A 170 11.08 4.20 -4.54
C GLU A 170 10.33 5.43 -5.03
N ASP A 171 9.71 5.34 -6.20
CA ASP A 171 8.98 6.44 -6.87
C ASP A 171 7.59 6.71 -6.27
N ALA A 172 7.05 5.78 -5.47
CA ALA A 172 5.74 5.94 -4.87
C ALA A 172 5.70 7.11 -3.87
N ARG A 173 4.55 7.78 -3.79
CA ARG A 173 4.31 8.94 -2.90
C ARG A 173 5.22 10.12 -3.19
N PHE A 174 5.62 10.28 -4.44
CA PHE A 174 6.27 11.50 -4.87
C PHE A 174 5.22 12.63 -4.94
N GLU A 175 5.45 13.69 -4.20
CA GLU A 175 4.61 14.87 -4.14
C GLU A 175 5.39 16.07 -4.67
N LEU A 176 4.85 16.74 -5.69
CA LEU A 176 5.31 18.04 -6.14
C LEU A 176 4.42 19.09 -5.46
N ILE A 177 5.02 19.93 -4.67
CA ILE A 177 4.38 21.12 -4.11
C ILE A 177 4.75 22.27 -5.04
N GLU A 178 3.75 22.93 -5.64
CA GLU A 178 3.97 24.22 -6.26
C GLU A 178 4.32 25.20 -5.14
N GLU A 179 5.53 25.78 -5.19
CA GLU A 179 5.88 26.87 -4.28
C GLU A 179 4.91 28.03 -4.58
N GLU A 180 4.11 28.42 -3.57
CA GLU A 180 3.34 29.65 -3.68
C GLU A 180 4.35 30.78 -3.98
N PRO A 181 4.11 31.64 -5.00
CA PRO A 181 5.02 32.73 -5.29
C PRO A 181 5.15 33.58 -4.02
N ASP A 182 6.39 33.80 -3.62
CA ASP A 182 6.69 34.68 -2.48
C ASP A 182 6.21 36.10 -2.82
N VAL A 183 4.99 36.39 -2.41
CA VAL A 183 4.31 37.66 -2.73
C VAL A 183 5.07 38.84 -2.08
N GLU A 184 5.71 38.63 -0.92
CA GLU A 184 6.56 39.65 -0.28
C GLU A 184 7.79 39.96 -1.12
N ALA A 185 8.50 38.95 -1.64
CA ALA A 185 9.63 39.16 -2.53
C ALA A 185 9.22 39.85 -3.85
N MET A 186 8.05 39.52 -4.40
CA MET A 186 7.54 40.18 -5.59
C MET A 186 7.20 41.66 -5.33
N TYR A 187 6.69 42.02 -4.16
CA TYR A 187 6.43 43.42 -3.79
C TYR A 187 7.76 44.18 -3.55
N ASP A 188 8.77 43.57 -2.93
CA ASP A 188 10.07 44.17 -2.70
C ASP A 188 10.80 44.43 -4.03
N ASP A 189 10.77 43.48 -4.97
CA ASP A 189 11.33 43.66 -6.31
C ASP A 189 10.61 44.79 -7.06
N ALA A 190 9.27 44.79 -7.07
CA ALA A 190 8.48 45.83 -7.73
C ALA A 190 8.69 47.22 -7.11
N TYR A 191 8.87 47.29 -5.78
CA TYR A 191 9.16 48.53 -5.09
C TYR A 191 10.57 49.04 -5.38
N THR A 192 11.55 48.13 -5.49
CA THR A 192 12.91 48.44 -5.86
C THR A 192 13.01 48.98 -7.30
N ASP A 193 12.32 48.38 -8.25
CA ASP A 193 12.20 48.80 -9.63
C ASP A 193 11.55 50.19 -9.73
N PHE A 194 10.46 50.43 -8.98
CA PHE A 194 9.82 51.75 -8.91
C PHE A 194 10.74 52.86 -8.40
N LEU A 195 11.54 52.56 -7.35
CA LEU A 195 12.52 53.52 -6.83
C LEU A 195 13.65 53.79 -7.82
N ALA A 196 14.10 52.79 -8.58
CA ALA A 196 15.12 52.98 -9.62
C ALA A 196 14.60 53.89 -10.76
N GLU A 197 13.34 53.70 -11.20
CA GLU A 197 12.74 54.58 -12.22
C GLU A 197 12.53 56.02 -11.74
N MET A 198 12.26 56.22 -10.46
CA MET A 198 12.10 57.57 -9.85
C MET A 198 13.42 58.28 -9.62
N GLY A 199 14.52 57.55 -9.50
CA GLY A 199 15.88 58.09 -9.29
C GLY A 199 16.55 58.56 -10.59
N GLU A 200 16.07 58.21 -11.76
CA GLU A 200 16.55 58.61 -13.10
C GLU A 200 15.91 59.91 -13.65
N GLN A 201 15.05 60.58 -12.89
CA GLN A 201 14.49 61.91 -13.25
C GLN A 201 15.15 63.02 -12.40
#